data_b02fbb3bd7fa922424569d81377db783
#
_entry.id   b02fbb3bd7fa922424569d81377db783
#
_cell.length_a   1.000
_cell.length_b   1.000
_cell.length_c   1.000
_cell.angle_alpha   90.00
_cell.angle_beta   90.00
_cell.angle_gamma   90.00
#
_symmetry.space_group_name_H-M   'P 1'
#
loop_
_entity.id
_entity.type
_entity.pdbx_description
1 polymer ?
#
loop_
_entity_poly.entity_id
_entity_poly.type
_entity_poly.pdbx_seq_one_letter_code
_entity_poly.pdbx_strand_id
1 'polypeptide(L)'
;MEKTFDLSQFDEYREDNRREVKKANGGLPISLWDTYSAFANCYGGVIILGVKEEKDGSWKTTGLQNASKLRKEFWDTINNSKKVNINLLSEDDVQTYEVGDNKDVIMVIYVPMAKREQKPVYINNDIFNGTFRRNYEGDYHCTRLQVKTMLRDQTERTMDMEVLDKVPMEDLNYDTIHGYRNSHRSLKEGHPFERLSDHEYLRSIGAAAISDEDGKLHPTAAGMLMFGDEYNIVRHFPEYFLDYREELDPTTRWSDRLQSSSGEWSGNVCDFYFRVYNKIIKDIKVPFKMVGGERVDDTPVHKALREALANCLINADYHGLRGVVIRKEPDKLVLANPGYVRTGKKQMRLGGESDPRNKALMKMFNLINIGELDLCQDFGHKKLNYSLPT
;
A
#
# COMPACT_ATOMS: atom_id res chain seq x y z
N MET A 1 -11.76 -11.20 -10.87
CA MET A 1 -11.02 -10.27 -11.75
C MET A 1 -11.85 -10.08 -13.00
N GLU A 2 -12.14 -8.85 -13.42
CA GLU A 2 -12.70 -8.63 -14.74
C GLU A 2 -11.70 -9.16 -15.77
N LYS A 3 -12.12 -10.11 -16.63
CA LYS A 3 -11.29 -10.61 -17.72
C LYS A 3 -11.04 -9.45 -18.67
N THR A 4 -9.82 -8.91 -18.68
CA THR A 4 -9.45 -7.66 -19.37
C THR A 4 -9.11 -7.86 -20.83
N PHE A 5 -9.27 -9.07 -21.38
CA PHE A 5 -9.05 -9.39 -22.78
C PHE A 5 -10.40 -9.60 -23.47
N ASP A 6 -10.67 -8.80 -24.48
CA ASP A 6 -11.83 -8.89 -25.35
C ASP A 6 -11.33 -9.14 -26.78
N LEU A 7 -11.68 -10.29 -27.35
CA LEU A 7 -11.26 -10.68 -28.69
C LEU A 7 -11.69 -9.67 -29.77
N SER A 8 -12.82 -8.99 -29.57
CA SER A 8 -13.33 -7.98 -30.51
C SER A 8 -12.44 -6.74 -30.61
N GLN A 9 -11.60 -6.49 -29.60
CA GLN A 9 -10.68 -5.34 -29.54
C GLN A 9 -9.22 -5.74 -29.82
N PHE A 10 -8.98 -6.96 -30.36
CA PHE A 10 -7.63 -7.49 -30.54
C PHE A 10 -6.69 -6.56 -31.30
N ASP A 11 -7.17 -5.92 -32.38
CA ASP A 11 -6.38 -5.02 -33.22
C ASP A 11 -6.03 -3.68 -32.55
N GLU A 12 -6.77 -3.31 -31.49
CA GLU A 12 -6.56 -2.09 -30.73
C GLU A 12 -5.58 -2.28 -29.55
N TYR A 13 -5.30 -3.53 -29.18
CA TYR A 13 -4.41 -3.81 -28.07
C TYR A 13 -2.94 -3.53 -28.38
N ARG A 14 -2.23 -3.13 -27.34
CA ARG A 14 -0.77 -2.93 -27.31
C ARG A 14 -0.22 -3.52 -26.03
N GLU A 15 1.06 -3.85 -26.02
CA GLU A 15 1.73 -4.19 -24.77
C GLU A 15 1.66 -3.02 -23.79
N ASP A 16 1.49 -3.34 -22.52
CA ASP A 16 1.43 -2.37 -21.45
C ASP A 16 1.85 -3.05 -20.12
N ASN A 17 1.61 -2.36 -19.01
CA ASN A 17 1.92 -2.90 -17.68
C ASN A 17 1.04 -4.10 -17.25
N ARG A 18 0.07 -4.52 -18.08
CA ARG A 18 -0.86 -5.63 -17.80
C ARG A 18 -1.05 -6.59 -18.97
N ARG A 19 -0.43 -6.34 -20.11
CA ARG A 19 -0.55 -7.18 -21.29
C ARG A 19 0.83 -7.47 -21.86
N GLU A 20 1.05 -8.71 -22.22
CA GLU A 20 2.28 -9.21 -22.80
C GLU A 20 1.97 -10.21 -23.89
N VAL A 21 2.61 -10.10 -25.05
CA VAL A 21 2.46 -11.07 -26.15
C VAL A 21 3.76 -11.84 -26.40
N LYS A 22 3.63 -13.11 -26.76
CA LYS A 22 4.78 -13.96 -27.07
C LYS A 22 4.46 -14.91 -28.22
N LYS A 23 5.38 -15.05 -29.15
CA LYS A 23 5.19 -15.89 -30.36
C LYS A 23 4.94 -17.37 -30.06
N ALA A 24 5.69 -17.94 -29.14
CA ALA A 24 5.61 -19.35 -28.71
C ALA A 24 5.71 -20.40 -29.85
N ASN A 25 6.36 -20.10 -30.98
CA ASN A 25 6.43 -20.99 -32.15
C ASN A 25 7.31 -22.24 -31.92
N GLY A 26 8.22 -22.20 -30.95
CA GLY A 26 9.15 -23.30 -30.63
C GLY A 26 8.90 -23.98 -29.28
N GLY A 27 7.74 -23.74 -28.67
CA GLY A 27 7.43 -24.19 -27.30
C GLY A 27 7.13 -23.03 -26.37
N LEU A 28 7.00 -23.28 -25.08
CA LEU A 28 6.79 -22.22 -24.09
C LEU A 28 8.05 -21.35 -23.96
N PRO A 29 7.95 -20.03 -24.16
CA PRO A 29 9.09 -19.13 -23.99
C PRO A 29 9.57 -19.14 -22.52
N ILE A 30 10.90 -19.17 -22.32
CA ILE A 30 11.46 -19.13 -20.95
C ILE A 30 11.00 -17.89 -20.20
N SER A 31 10.96 -16.73 -20.89
CA SER A 31 10.50 -15.45 -20.33
C SER A 31 9.02 -15.39 -19.99
N LEU A 32 8.23 -16.43 -20.30
CA LEU A 32 6.84 -16.55 -19.83
C LEU A 32 6.76 -16.54 -18.29
N TRP A 33 7.72 -17.20 -17.65
CA TRP A 33 7.72 -17.37 -16.19
C TRP A 33 8.18 -16.09 -15.48
N ASP A 34 9.08 -15.31 -16.10
CA ASP A 34 9.46 -13.99 -15.62
C ASP A 34 8.24 -13.08 -15.60
N THR A 35 7.45 -13.07 -16.69
CA THR A 35 6.21 -12.31 -16.82
C THR A 35 5.13 -12.79 -15.85
N TYR A 36 4.98 -14.11 -15.66
CA TYR A 36 4.08 -14.67 -14.66
C TYR A 36 4.40 -14.16 -13.26
N SER A 37 5.68 -14.25 -12.84
CA SER A 37 6.14 -13.72 -11.56
C SER A 37 5.90 -12.21 -11.45
N ALA A 38 6.23 -11.45 -12.49
CA ALA A 38 6.08 -10.00 -12.50
C ALA A 38 4.62 -9.56 -12.38
N PHE A 39 3.71 -10.18 -13.13
CA PHE A 39 2.27 -9.89 -13.04
C PHE A 39 1.70 -10.28 -11.68
N ALA A 40 2.02 -11.48 -11.19
CA ALA A 40 1.55 -11.95 -9.90
C ALA A 40 2.02 -11.05 -8.74
N ASN A 41 3.25 -10.59 -8.77
CA ASN A 41 3.79 -9.70 -7.74
C ASN A 41 3.28 -8.26 -7.82
N CYS A 42 2.81 -7.81 -9.00
CA CYS A 42 2.34 -6.44 -9.21
C CYS A 42 0.81 -6.34 -9.24
N TYR A 43 0.23 -6.28 -10.43
CA TYR A 43 -1.19 -5.92 -10.62
C TYR A 43 -2.02 -7.01 -11.28
N GLY A 44 -1.45 -8.18 -11.47
CA GLY A 44 -1.98 -9.15 -12.40
C GLY A 44 -1.83 -8.70 -13.85
N GLY A 45 -2.24 -9.53 -14.78
CA GLY A 45 -2.17 -9.21 -16.20
C GLY A 45 -2.62 -10.35 -17.10
N VAL A 46 -2.44 -10.17 -18.40
CA VAL A 46 -2.79 -11.14 -19.43
C VAL A 46 -1.56 -11.43 -20.28
N ILE A 47 -1.20 -12.70 -20.41
CA ILE A 47 -0.15 -13.17 -21.29
C ILE A 47 -0.81 -13.88 -22.46
N ILE A 48 -0.42 -13.51 -23.70
CA ILE A 48 -1.01 -14.07 -24.91
C ILE A 48 0.09 -14.75 -25.74
N LEU A 49 -0.07 -16.04 -25.94
CA LEU A 49 0.85 -16.83 -26.75
C LEU A 49 0.29 -17.03 -28.17
N GLY A 50 1.16 -17.05 -29.15
CA GLY A 50 0.79 -17.14 -30.57
C GLY A 50 0.59 -15.76 -31.20
N VAL A 51 1.11 -14.72 -30.59
CA VAL A 51 1.04 -13.32 -31.05
C VAL A 51 2.43 -12.69 -31.02
N LYS A 52 2.71 -11.83 -31.97
CA LYS A 52 3.94 -11.03 -32.06
C LYS A 52 3.56 -9.55 -32.08
N GLU A 53 4.29 -8.74 -31.34
CA GLU A 53 4.28 -7.29 -31.51
C GLU A 53 5.18 -6.87 -32.66
N GLU A 54 4.66 -6.03 -33.54
CA GLU A 54 5.39 -5.41 -34.66
C GLU A 54 6.08 -4.11 -34.19
N LYS A 55 6.95 -3.55 -35.05
CA LYS A 55 7.73 -2.35 -34.70
C LYS A 55 6.89 -1.10 -34.43
N ASP A 56 5.67 -1.05 -34.91
CA ASP A 56 4.70 0.03 -34.70
C ASP A 56 3.83 -0.20 -33.45
N GLY A 57 4.11 -1.26 -32.69
CA GLY A 57 3.36 -1.67 -31.51
C GLY A 57 2.07 -2.44 -31.83
N SER A 58 1.73 -2.67 -33.12
CA SER A 58 0.56 -3.47 -33.47
C SER A 58 0.80 -4.96 -33.23
N TRP A 59 -0.26 -5.70 -32.94
CA TRP A 59 -0.19 -7.14 -32.72
C TRP A 59 -0.52 -7.90 -34.00
N LYS A 60 0.26 -8.95 -34.26
CA LYS A 60 0.02 -9.86 -35.36
C LYS A 60 -0.01 -11.30 -34.85
N THR A 61 -1.07 -12.03 -35.22
CA THR A 61 -1.16 -13.47 -34.93
C THR A 61 -0.08 -14.25 -35.65
N THR A 62 0.55 -15.17 -34.99
CA THR A 62 1.51 -16.13 -35.57
C THR A 62 1.00 -17.57 -35.43
N GLY A 63 -0.09 -17.74 -34.67
CA GLY A 63 -0.67 -19.03 -34.34
C GLY A 63 0.24 -19.93 -33.48
N LEU A 64 -0.37 -20.92 -32.84
CA LEU A 64 0.32 -21.96 -32.10
C LEU A 64 0.27 -23.27 -32.91
N GLN A 65 1.42 -23.87 -33.18
CA GLN A 65 1.48 -25.13 -33.97
C GLN A 65 0.78 -26.30 -33.29
N ASN A 66 0.81 -26.37 -31.93
CA ASN A 66 0.16 -27.41 -31.14
C ASN A 66 -0.30 -26.84 -29.80
N ALA A 67 -1.42 -26.14 -29.81
CA ALA A 67 -1.99 -25.50 -28.62
C ALA A 67 -2.27 -26.47 -27.47
N SER A 68 -2.75 -27.68 -27.76
CA SER A 68 -3.06 -28.70 -26.74
C SER A 68 -1.80 -29.19 -26.02
N LYS A 69 -0.70 -29.40 -26.77
CA LYS A 69 0.60 -29.80 -26.20
C LYS A 69 1.16 -28.68 -25.33
N LEU A 70 1.13 -27.43 -25.85
CA LEU A 70 1.61 -26.25 -25.10
C LEU A 70 0.81 -26.01 -23.83
N ARG A 71 -0.52 -26.18 -23.88
CA ARG A 71 -1.38 -26.07 -22.70
C ARG A 71 -1.01 -27.13 -21.64
N LYS A 72 -0.76 -28.38 -22.06
CA LYS A 72 -0.29 -29.42 -21.14
C LYS A 72 1.06 -29.06 -20.52
N GLU A 73 2.04 -28.69 -21.34
CA GLU A 73 3.38 -28.28 -20.88
C GLU A 73 3.32 -27.10 -19.91
N PHE A 74 2.43 -26.14 -20.16
CA PHE A 74 2.18 -25.01 -19.28
C PHE A 74 1.70 -25.47 -17.90
N TRP A 75 0.67 -26.33 -17.85
CA TRP A 75 0.15 -26.87 -16.59
C TRP A 75 1.15 -27.74 -15.85
N ASP A 76 1.91 -28.55 -16.56
CA ASP A 76 2.97 -29.39 -15.97
C ASP A 76 4.07 -28.50 -15.36
N THR A 77 4.39 -27.38 -15.99
CA THR A 77 5.44 -26.47 -15.51
C THR A 77 4.98 -25.59 -14.34
N ILE A 78 3.79 -25.00 -14.41
CA ILE A 78 3.31 -24.10 -13.34
C ILE A 78 3.02 -24.86 -12.04
N ASN A 79 2.66 -26.14 -12.13
CA ASN A 79 2.45 -27.02 -10.98
C ASN A 79 3.76 -27.65 -10.46
N ASN A 80 4.88 -27.42 -11.12
CA ASN A 80 6.19 -27.86 -10.64
C ASN A 80 6.80 -26.80 -9.70
N SER A 81 6.79 -27.07 -8.40
CA SER A 81 7.29 -26.15 -7.37
C SER A 81 8.77 -25.77 -7.51
N LYS A 82 9.57 -26.58 -8.24
CA LYS A 82 10.95 -26.24 -8.59
C LYS A 82 11.06 -25.19 -9.70
N LYS A 83 9.97 -25.00 -10.47
CA LYS A 83 9.90 -24.03 -11.56
C LYS A 83 9.15 -22.77 -11.17
N VAL A 84 7.99 -22.93 -10.55
CA VAL A 84 7.16 -21.82 -10.05
C VAL A 84 6.75 -22.19 -8.62
N ASN A 85 7.03 -21.30 -7.66
CA ASN A 85 6.79 -21.59 -6.24
C ASN A 85 5.30 -21.76 -5.89
N ILE A 86 4.41 -21.10 -6.62
CA ILE A 86 2.97 -21.15 -6.41
C ILE A 86 2.21 -20.97 -7.72
N ASN A 87 1.23 -21.85 -7.95
CA ASN A 87 0.25 -21.70 -9.01
C ASN A 87 -0.96 -20.90 -8.48
N LEU A 88 -1.25 -19.75 -9.10
CA LEU A 88 -2.39 -18.89 -8.78
C LEU A 88 -3.58 -19.08 -9.71
N LEU A 89 -3.44 -19.93 -10.75
CA LEU A 89 -4.42 -20.06 -11.83
C LEU A 89 -5.37 -21.22 -11.59
N SER A 90 -6.60 -21.03 -12.04
CA SER A 90 -7.59 -22.06 -12.28
C SER A 90 -7.64 -22.44 -13.77
N GLU A 91 -8.35 -23.51 -14.11
CA GLU A 91 -8.52 -23.91 -15.51
C GLU A 91 -9.19 -22.83 -16.38
N ASP A 92 -10.07 -22.04 -15.78
CA ASP A 92 -10.78 -20.94 -16.44
C ASP A 92 -9.88 -19.74 -16.78
N ASP A 93 -8.68 -19.67 -16.19
CA ASP A 93 -7.73 -18.60 -16.44
C ASP A 93 -6.84 -18.85 -17.66
N VAL A 94 -6.92 -20.04 -18.27
CA VAL A 94 -6.14 -20.41 -19.45
C VAL A 94 -7.09 -20.82 -20.58
N GLN A 95 -7.27 -19.94 -21.55
CA GLN A 95 -8.22 -20.11 -22.64
C GLN A 95 -7.52 -20.10 -24.00
N THR A 96 -8.11 -20.76 -24.99
CA THR A 96 -7.64 -20.76 -26.37
C THR A 96 -8.70 -20.18 -27.28
N TYR A 97 -8.29 -19.37 -28.25
CA TYR A 97 -9.16 -18.70 -29.22
C TYR A 97 -8.62 -18.90 -30.61
N GLU A 98 -9.51 -18.98 -31.62
CA GLU A 98 -9.19 -18.82 -33.03
C GLU A 98 -9.35 -17.35 -33.43
N VAL A 99 -8.36 -16.77 -34.09
CA VAL A 99 -8.31 -15.36 -34.45
C VAL A 99 -7.96 -15.17 -35.91
N GLY A 100 -8.61 -14.19 -36.54
CA GLY A 100 -8.38 -13.81 -37.93
C GLY A 100 -8.90 -14.80 -38.95
N ASP A 101 -8.78 -14.43 -40.23
CA ASP A 101 -9.26 -15.22 -41.38
C ASP A 101 -8.51 -16.56 -41.51
N ASN A 102 -7.25 -16.60 -41.05
CA ASN A 102 -6.41 -17.79 -41.07
C ASN A 102 -6.73 -18.78 -39.92
N LYS A 103 -7.66 -18.44 -39.04
CA LYS A 103 -7.98 -19.20 -37.81
C LYS A 103 -6.75 -19.55 -36.99
N ASP A 104 -5.86 -18.58 -36.82
CA ASP A 104 -4.70 -18.74 -35.96
C ASP A 104 -5.12 -19.01 -34.51
N VAL A 105 -4.61 -20.09 -33.93
CA VAL A 105 -4.92 -20.42 -32.55
C VAL A 105 -3.98 -19.65 -31.62
N ILE A 106 -4.54 -18.91 -30.68
CA ILE A 106 -3.80 -18.21 -29.61
C ILE A 106 -4.18 -18.80 -28.25
N MET A 107 -3.30 -18.67 -27.25
CA MET A 107 -3.59 -19.02 -25.86
C MET A 107 -3.47 -17.80 -24.97
N VAL A 108 -4.53 -17.50 -24.23
CA VAL A 108 -4.66 -16.37 -23.32
C VAL A 108 -4.61 -16.86 -21.88
N ILE A 109 -3.70 -16.31 -21.10
CA ILE A 109 -3.43 -16.66 -19.70
C ILE A 109 -3.71 -15.44 -18.85
N TYR A 110 -4.72 -15.51 -17.98
CA TYR A 110 -5.07 -14.46 -17.03
C TYR A 110 -4.34 -14.69 -15.72
N VAL A 111 -3.31 -13.90 -15.46
CA VAL A 111 -2.52 -13.99 -14.23
C VAL A 111 -3.13 -13.06 -13.18
N PRO A 112 -3.68 -13.55 -12.08
CA PRO A 112 -4.18 -12.70 -11.00
C PRO A 112 -3.03 -12.06 -10.22
N MET A 113 -3.28 -10.93 -9.58
CA MET A 113 -2.37 -10.42 -8.56
C MET A 113 -2.39 -11.39 -7.37
N ALA A 114 -1.20 -11.81 -6.94
CA ALA A 114 -1.05 -12.63 -5.74
C ALA A 114 -1.52 -11.87 -4.49
N LYS A 115 -2.17 -12.56 -3.57
CA LYS A 115 -2.47 -12.03 -2.26
C LYS A 115 -1.17 -11.79 -1.48
N ARG A 116 -1.23 -10.96 -0.45
CA ARG A 116 -0.07 -10.60 0.37
C ARG A 116 0.65 -11.85 0.93
N GLU A 117 -0.11 -12.81 1.42
CA GLU A 117 0.39 -14.07 2.00
C GLU A 117 1.06 -14.98 0.97
N GLN A 118 0.80 -14.76 -0.31
CA GLN A 118 1.33 -15.54 -1.44
C GLN A 118 2.58 -14.91 -2.07
N LYS A 119 2.89 -13.65 -1.75
CA LYS A 119 4.07 -12.94 -2.28
C LYS A 119 5.31 -13.24 -1.42
N PRO A 120 6.50 -13.31 -2.02
CA PRO A 120 6.78 -13.17 -3.44
C PRO A 120 6.43 -14.42 -4.25
N VAL A 121 5.92 -14.23 -5.46
CA VAL A 121 5.85 -15.27 -6.46
C VAL A 121 7.18 -15.29 -7.20
N TYR A 122 7.89 -16.43 -7.17
CA TYR A 122 9.22 -16.56 -7.75
C TYR A 122 9.37 -17.86 -8.55
N ILE A 123 10.40 -17.89 -9.39
CA ILE A 123 10.68 -18.99 -10.29
C ILE A 123 12.04 -19.63 -9.99
N ASN A 124 12.24 -20.84 -10.55
CA ASN A 124 13.51 -21.59 -10.50
C ASN A 124 14.02 -21.86 -9.07
N ASN A 125 13.14 -21.93 -8.10
CA ASN A 125 13.47 -22.13 -6.68
C ASN A 125 14.48 -21.11 -6.12
N ASP A 126 14.53 -19.91 -6.71
CA ASP A 126 15.41 -18.83 -6.28
C ASP A 126 14.61 -17.58 -5.94
N ILE A 127 14.35 -17.40 -4.66
CA ILE A 127 13.52 -16.30 -4.16
C ILE A 127 14.11 -14.91 -4.44
N PHE A 128 15.45 -14.77 -4.48
CA PHE A 128 16.08 -13.47 -4.67
C PHE A 128 16.36 -13.12 -6.13
N ASN A 129 16.64 -14.12 -6.98
CA ASN A 129 16.89 -13.88 -8.39
C ASN A 129 15.71 -14.31 -9.29
N GLY A 130 14.77 -15.09 -8.76
CA GLY A 130 13.57 -15.54 -9.48
C GLY A 130 12.33 -14.69 -9.22
N THR A 131 12.39 -13.64 -8.41
CA THR A 131 11.27 -12.74 -8.15
C THR A 131 11.34 -11.53 -9.08
N PHE A 132 10.28 -11.34 -9.87
CA PHE A 132 10.18 -10.27 -10.84
C PHE A 132 9.06 -9.28 -10.49
N ARG A 133 9.20 -8.06 -11.00
CA ARG A 133 8.20 -7.00 -10.96
C ARG A 133 7.97 -6.41 -12.34
N ARG A 134 6.77 -5.98 -12.62
CA ARG A 134 6.42 -5.25 -13.85
C ARG A 134 6.66 -3.76 -13.65
N ASN A 135 7.42 -3.15 -14.56
CA ASN A 135 7.56 -1.70 -14.62
C ASN A 135 7.44 -1.26 -16.08
N TYR A 136 6.38 -0.50 -16.38
CA TYR A 136 5.97 -0.17 -17.73
C TYR A 136 5.73 -1.46 -18.54
N GLU A 137 6.47 -1.73 -19.62
CA GLU A 137 6.34 -2.93 -20.45
C GLU A 137 7.38 -4.02 -20.14
N GLY A 138 8.29 -3.77 -19.19
CA GLY A 138 9.39 -4.66 -18.88
C GLY A 138 9.22 -5.46 -17.58
N ASP A 139 9.76 -6.67 -17.56
CA ASP A 139 9.89 -7.53 -16.39
C ASP A 139 11.31 -7.37 -15.81
N TYR A 140 11.40 -6.93 -14.56
CA TYR A 140 12.66 -6.64 -13.89
C TYR A 140 12.79 -7.45 -12.61
N HIS A 141 13.99 -7.92 -12.29
CA HIS A 141 14.26 -8.52 -11.01
C HIS A 141 13.91 -7.57 -9.85
N CYS A 142 13.26 -8.11 -8.84
CA CYS A 142 13.10 -7.38 -7.59
C CYS A 142 14.44 -7.22 -6.89
N THR A 143 14.66 -6.07 -6.26
CA THR A 143 15.81 -5.89 -5.38
C THR A 143 15.67 -6.78 -4.15
N ARG A 144 16.80 -7.11 -3.49
CA ARG A 144 16.76 -7.89 -2.24
C ARG A 144 15.89 -7.23 -1.16
N LEU A 145 15.88 -5.89 -1.12
CA LEU A 145 15.02 -5.14 -0.20
C LEU A 145 13.54 -5.35 -0.49
N GLN A 146 13.15 -5.31 -1.79
CA GLN A 146 11.76 -5.57 -2.19
C GLN A 146 11.30 -6.98 -1.82
N VAL A 147 12.14 -7.98 -2.05
CA VAL A 147 11.85 -9.37 -1.67
C VAL A 147 11.69 -9.51 -0.16
N LYS A 148 12.63 -8.95 0.62
CA LYS A 148 12.54 -8.95 2.10
C LYS A 148 11.27 -8.25 2.60
N THR A 149 10.86 -7.16 1.96
CA THR A 149 9.60 -6.47 2.30
C THR A 149 8.40 -7.35 2.02
N MET A 150 8.34 -8.04 0.87
CA MET A 150 7.26 -8.98 0.55
C MET A 150 7.18 -10.12 1.57
N LEU A 151 8.32 -10.71 1.96
CA LEU A 151 8.39 -11.76 2.98
C LEU A 151 7.91 -11.28 4.34
N ARG A 152 8.32 -10.09 4.77
CA ARG A 152 7.87 -9.49 6.02
C ARG A 152 6.35 -9.23 5.99
N ASP A 153 5.83 -8.80 4.84
CA ASP A 153 4.41 -8.48 4.66
C ASP A 153 3.52 -9.74 4.56
N GLN A 154 4.05 -10.96 4.52
CA GLN A 154 3.27 -12.23 4.47
C GLN A 154 2.47 -12.50 5.75
N THR A 155 2.84 -11.91 6.87
CA THR A 155 2.23 -12.20 8.17
C THR A 155 0.74 -11.82 8.19
N GLU A 156 -0.11 -12.65 8.79
CA GLU A 156 -1.54 -12.39 8.97
C GLU A 156 -1.77 -11.15 9.86
N ARG A 157 -0.94 -10.98 10.89
CA ARG A 157 -0.92 -9.79 11.74
C ARG A 157 0.00 -8.74 11.13
N THR A 158 -0.43 -7.49 11.13
CA THR A 158 0.46 -6.39 10.73
C THR A 158 1.56 -6.18 11.77
N MET A 159 2.75 -5.77 11.33
CA MET A 159 3.94 -5.62 12.20
C MET A 159 3.72 -4.66 13.36
N ASP A 160 2.84 -3.68 13.19
CA ASP A 160 2.48 -2.74 14.25
C ASP A 160 1.71 -3.38 15.44
N MET A 161 1.21 -4.61 15.27
CA MET A 161 0.57 -5.39 16.33
C MET A 161 1.56 -6.23 17.16
N GLU A 162 2.84 -6.23 16.81
CA GLU A 162 3.89 -6.92 17.55
C GLU A 162 4.01 -6.35 18.98
N VAL A 163 4.12 -7.25 19.97
CA VAL A 163 4.33 -6.85 21.37
C VAL A 163 5.82 -6.63 21.60
N LEU A 164 6.17 -5.52 22.20
CA LEU A 164 7.56 -5.17 22.51
C LEU A 164 7.91 -5.66 23.92
N ASP A 165 8.10 -6.96 24.07
CA ASP A 165 8.23 -7.68 25.36
C ASP A 165 9.28 -7.14 26.32
N LYS A 166 10.28 -6.40 25.82
CA LYS A 166 11.35 -5.80 26.63
C LYS A 166 11.14 -4.32 26.94
N VAL A 167 9.98 -3.77 26.54
CA VAL A 167 9.66 -2.36 26.71
C VAL A 167 8.65 -2.20 27.85
N PRO A 168 8.96 -1.47 28.91
CA PRO A 168 8.01 -1.19 29.97
C PRO A 168 6.97 -0.16 29.50
N MET A 169 5.79 -0.15 30.14
CA MET A 169 4.71 0.79 29.85
C MET A 169 5.11 2.25 30.12
N GLU A 170 6.07 2.47 30.99
CA GLU A 170 6.61 3.78 31.39
C GLU A 170 7.42 4.45 30.25
N ASP A 171 7.82 3.71 29.24
CA ASP A 171 8.48 4.25 28.03
C ASP A 171 7.49 4.95 27.07
N LEU A 172 6.18 4.90 27.37
CA LEU A 172 5.15 5.67 26.67
C LEU A 172 4.99 7.07 27.26
N ASN A 173 4.68 8.05 26.43
CA ASN A 173 4.41 9.42 26.82
C ASN A 173 2.95 9.59 27.28
N TYR A 174 2.74 9.70 28.59
CA TYR A 174 1.41 9.79 29.19
C TYR A 174 0.71 11.12 28.90
N ASP A 175 1.43 12.21 28.62
CA ASP A 175 0.82 13.47 28.21
C ASP A 175 0.15 13.33 26.85
N THR A 176 0.81 12.66 25.88
CA THR A 176 0.21 12.32 24.59
C THR A 176 -0.99 11.39 24.75
N ILE A 177 -0.89 10.36 25.61
CA ILE A 177 -2.00 9.43 25.88
C ILE A 177 -3.21 10.17 26.45
N HIS A 178 -3.01 11.04 27.42
CA HIS A 178 -4.10 11.83 28.02
C HIS A 178 -4.73 12.80 27.01
N GLY A 179 -3.91 13.45 26.18
CA GLY A 179 -4.39 14.29 25.07
C GLY A 179 -5.25 13.51 24.08
N TYR A 180 -4.81 12.33 23.68
CA TYR A 180 -5.54 11.42 22.81
C TYR A 180 -6.86 10.94 23.46
N ARG A 181 -6.84 10.52 24.72
CA ARG A 181 -8.05 10.12 25.49
C ARG A 181 -9.06 11.25 25.57
N ASN A 182 -8.61 12.48 25.79
CA ASN A 182 -9.48 13.66 25.81
C ASN A 182 -10.14 13.90 24.44
N SER A 183 -9.39 13.75 23.35
CA SER A 183 -9.93 13.85 21.99
C SER A 183 -10.96 12.76 21.72
N HIS A 184 -10.68 11.52 22.13
CA HIS A 184 -11.62 10.40 21.99
C HIS A 184 -12.92 10.65 22.75
N ARG A 185 -12.83 11.10 24.00
CA ARG A 185 -13.99 11.42 24.84
C ARG A 185 -14.84 12.55 24.25
N SER A 186 -14.20 13.61 23.74
CA SER A 186 -14.92 14.74 23.14
C SER A 186 -15.68 14.36 21.87
N LEU A 187 -15.17 13.37 21.12
CA LEU A 187 -15.78 12.92 19.87
C LEU A 187 -16.80 11.80 20.05
N LYS A 188 -16.67 11.01 21.12
CA LYS A 188 -17.53 9.83 21.42
C LYS A 188 -17.94 9.84 22.89
N GLU A 189 -18.65 10.89 23.30
CA GLU A 189 -19.14 11.03 24.68
C GLU A 189 -19.94 9.80 25.14
N GLY A 190 -19.67 9.32 26.36
CA GLY A 190 -20.31 8.13 26.91
C GLY A 190 -19.76 6.80 26.38
N HIS A 191 -18.66 6.81 25.64
CA HIS A 191 -18.03 5.57 25.16
C HIS A 191 -17.54 4.71 26.36
N PRO A 192 -17.76 3.36 26.34
CA PRO A 192 -17.38 2.48 27.45
C PRO A 192 -15.92 2.61 27.90
N PHE A 193 -15.02 3.00 26.99
CA PHE A 193 -13.58 3.15 27.27
C PHE A 193 -13.23 4.36 28.15
N GLU A 194 -14.16 5.30 28.37
CA GLU A 194 -13.91 6.44 29.26
C GLU A 194 -13.61 6.03 30.71
N ARG A 195 -14.22 4.92 31.15
CA ARG A 195 -14.12 4.44 32.52
C ARG A 195 -12.91 3.55 32.80
N LEU A 196 -12.16 3.21 31.75
CA LEU A 196 -11.01 2.33 31.86
C LEU A 196 -9.81 3.08 32.47
N SER A 197 -8.99 2.38 33.24
CA SER A 197 -7.64 2.85 33.58
C SER A 197 -6.80 3.06 32.31
N ASP A 198 -5.68 3.77 32.41
CA ASP A 198 -4.80 4.00 31.23
C ASP A 198 -4.32 2.68 30.62
N HIS A 199 -3.91 1.73 31.42
CA HIS A 199 -3.45 0.42 30.96
C HIS A 199 -4.57 -0.38 30.26
N GLU A 200 -5.76 -0.42 30.84
CA GLU A 200 -6.92 -1.09 30.22
C GLU A 200 -7.34 -0.39 28.94
N TYR A 201 -7.29 0.94 28.91
CA TYR A 201 -7.57 1.74 27.72
C TYR A 201 -6.57 1.42 26.60
N LEU A 202 -5.27 1.49 26.88
CA LEU A 202 -4.22 1.20 25.89
C LEU A 202 -4.34 -0.22 25.34
N ARG A 203 -4.66 -1.19 26.21
CA ARG A 203 -4.94 -2.56 25.77
C ARG A 203 -6.17 -2.63 24.86
N SER A 204 -7.25 -1.94 25.19
CA SER A 204 -8.52 -1.97 24.45
C SER A 204 -8.38 -1.35 23.06
N ILE A 205 -7.55 -0.31 22.90
CA ILE A 205 -7.29 0.32 21.61
C ILE A 205 -6.22 -0.42 20.80
N GLY A 206 -5.49 -1.38 21.37
CA GLY A 206 -4.42 -2.14 20.72
C GLY A 206 -3.04 -1.49 20.81
N ALA A 207 -2.87 -0.48 21.67
CA ALA A 207 -1.58 0.16 21.95
C ALA A 207 -0.71 -0.62 22.94
N ALA A 208 -1.30 -1.56 23.67
CA ALA A 208 -0.61 -2.48 24.54
C ALA A 208 -1.23 -3.87 24.49
N ALA A 209 -0.47 -4.89 24.79
CA ALA A 209 -0.94 -6.27 24.89
C ALA A 209 -0.17 -7.03 25.98
N ILE A 210 -0.76 -8.14 26.44
CA ILE A 210 -0.07 -9.03 27.37
C ILE A 210 0.92 -9.86 26.56
N SER A 211 2.17 -9.87 27.01
CA SER A 211 3.24 -10.69 26.44
C SER A 211 3.02 -12.18 26.75
N ASP A 212 3.27 -13.01 25.76
CA ASP A 212 3.29 -14.47 25.92
C ASP A 212 4.59 -14.94 26.62
N GLU A 213 5.64 -14.08 26.68
CA GLU A 213 6.93 -14.43 27.30
C GLU A 213 6.90 -14.31 28.83
N ASP A 214 6.34 -13.24 29.39
CA ASP A 214 6.39 -12.94 30.81
C ASP A 214 5.01 -12.72 31.46
N GLY A 215 3.93 -12.74 30.68
CA GLY A 215 2.56 -12.54 31.15
C GLY A 215 2.22 -11.12 31.58
N LYS A 216 3.10 -10.13 31.31
CA LYS A 216 2.90 -8.73 31.69
C LYS A 216 2.37 -7.92 30.51
N LEU A 217 1.88 -6.72 30.84
CA LEU A 217 1.43 -5.76 29.83
C LEU A 217 2.63 -4.98 29.29
N HIS A 218 2.79 -4.99 27.97
CA HIS A 218 3.82 -4.26 27.25
C HIS A 218 3.21 -3.44 26.11
N PRO A 219 3.86 -2.35 25.67
CA PRO A 219 3.47 -1.63 24.48
C PRO A 219 3.50 -2.55 23.25
N THR A 220 2.55 -2.37 22.35
CA THR A 220 2.70 -2.87 20.97
C THR A 220 3.58 -1.92 20.15
N ALA A 221 4.07 -2.39 19.01
CA ALA A 221 4.78 -1.54 18.08
C ALA A 221 3.94 -0.31 17.67
N ALA A 222 2.61 -0.47 17.47
CA ALA A 222 1.70 0.64 17.24
C ALA A 222 1.60 1.58 18.44
N GLY A 223 1.53 1.02 19.66
CA GLY A 223 1.50 1.83 20.88
C GLY A 223 2.76 2.68 21.04
N MET A 224 3.93 2.10 20.76
CA MET A 224 5.20 2.81 20.77
C MET A 224 5.24 3.91 19.69
N LEU A 225 4.84 3.63 18.46
CA LEU A 225 4.78 4.62 17.39
C LEU A 225 3.82 5.77 17.70
N MET A 226 2.65 5.44 18.28
CA MET A 226 1.59 6.41 18.56
C MET A 226 1.86 7.28 19.78
N PHE A 227 2.49 6.72 20.82
CA PHE A 227 2.58 7.32 22.15
C PHE A 227 3.99 7.29 22.78
N GLY A 228 5.00 6.73 22.13
CA GLY A 228 6.38 6.76 22.64
C GLY A 228 7.03 8.13 22.50
N ASP A 229 8.09 8.42 23.25
CA ASP A 229 9.00 9.50 22.91
C ASP A 229 9.97 9.05 21.80
N GLU A 230 10.40 9.99 20.95
CA GLU A 230 11.21 9.68 19.76
C GLU A 230 12.44 8.82 20.08
N TYR A 231 13.16 9.12 21.16
CA TYR A 231 14.36 8.35 21.54
C TYR A 231 14.06 6.90 21.92
N ASN A 232 12.84 6.59 22.40
CA ASN A 232 12.38 5.22 22.63
C ASN A 232 11.91 4.58 21.30
N ILE A 233 11.22 5.32 20.44
CA ILE A 233 10.75 4.84 19.13
C ILE A 233 11.93 4.38 18.28
N VAL A 234 13.00 5.17 18.15
CA VAL A 234 14.16 4.85 17.28
C VAL A 234 14.94 3.61 17.74
N ARG A 235 14.81 3.17 18.99
CA ARG A 235 15.40 1.91 19.48
C ARG A 235 14.78 0.69 18.80
N HIS A 236 13.51 0.79 18.39
CA HIS A 236 12.75 -0.30 17.76
C HIS A 236 12.58 -0.06 16.24
N PHE A 237 12.57 1.20 15.82
CA PHE A 237 12.45 1.67 14.44
C PHE A 237 13.63 2.58 14.09
N PRO A 238 14.83 2.05 13.82
CA PRO A 238 16.04 2.87 13.66
C PRO A 238 15.97 3.92 12.56
N GLU A 239 15.15 3.71 11.54
CA GLU A 239 14.95 4.65 10.43
C GLU A 239 13.70 5.54 10.61
N TYR A 240 13.10 5.51 11.82
CA TYR A 240 11.95 6.35 12.13
C TYR A 240 12.29 7.82 12.00
N PHE A 241 11.55 8.51 11.17
CA PHE A 241 11.70 9.94 10.98
C PHE A 241 10.40 10.53 10.43
N LEU A 242 9.88 11.57 11.10
CA LEU A 242 8.73 12.35 10.64
C LEU A 242 9.20 13.78 10.38
N ASP A 243 8.91 14.31 9.20
CA ASP A 243 9.38 15.63 8.77
C ASP A 243 8.26 16.37 8.03
N TYR A 244 7.84 17.50 8.58
CA TYR A 244 6.95 18.44 7.92
C TYR A 244 7.74 19.70 7.56
N ARG A 245 7.53 20.22 6.35
CA ARG A 245 8.18 21.42 5.84
C ARG A 245 7.17 22.31 5.12
N GLU A 246 7.29 23.63 5.33
CA GLU A 246 6.63 24.63 4.50
C GLU A 246 7.66 25.26 3.54
N GLU A 247 7.48 25.02 2.25
CA GLU A 247 8.32 25.52 1.16
C GLU A 247 7.51 26.56 0.37
N LEU A 248 7.17 27.68 1.03
CA LEU A 248 6.27 28.71 0.49
C LEU A 248 7.03 29.82 -0.28
N ASP A 249 8.31 30.00 0.00
CA ASP A 249 9.17 31.01 -0.64
C ASP A 249 10.38 30.32 -1.30
N PRO A 250 10.57 30.44 -2.63
CA PRO A 250 11.68 29.79 -3.33
C PRO A 250 13.06 30.34 -2.93
N THR A 251 13.13 31.48 -2.24
CA THR A 251 14.39 32.06 -1.76
C THR A 251 14.86 31.49 -0.43
N THR A 252 13.97 30.79 0.29
CA THR A 252 14.26 30.13 1.57
C THR A 252 14.11 28.64 1.44
N ARG A 253 14.97 27.88 2.13
CA ARG A 253 14.90 26.41 2.10
C ARG A 253 13.59 25.89 2.68
N TRP A 254 13.07 26.52 3.71
CA TRP A 254 11.75 26.33 4.33
C TRP A 254 11.37 27.54 5.15
N SER A 255 10.09 27.89 5.21
CA SER A 255 9.54 28.94 6.06
C SER A 255 9.14 28.42 7.45
N ASP A 256 8.80 27.13 7.54
CA ASP A 256 8.51 26.42 8.80
C ASP A 256 8.91 24.94 8.66
N ARG A 257 9.30 24.31 9.78
CA ARG A 257 9.66 22.92 9.83
C ARG A 257 9.31 22.29 11.17
N LEU A 258 8.81 21.05 11.14
CA LEU A 258 8.58 20.21 12.31
C LEU A 258 9.18 18.83 12.04
N GLN A 259 10.17 18.42 12.84
CA GLN A 259 10.82 17.11 12.69
C GLN A 259 10.79 16.34 14.01
N SER A 260 10.63 15.01 13.94
CA SER A 260 10.54 14.14 15.12
C SER A 260 11.79 14.19 16.00
N SER A 261 12.95 14.33 15.39
CA SER A 261 14.25 14.33 16.08
C SER A 261 14.69 15.70 16.62
N SER A 262 13.78 16.70 16.71
CA SER A 262 14.14 18.04 17.22
C SER A 262 14.36 18.09 18.73
N GLY A 263 13.76 17.14 19.48
CA GLY A 263 13.77 17.15 20.94
C GLY A 263 12.82 18.20 21.59
N GLU A 264 12.07 18.95 20.77
CA GLU A 264 11.16 20.01 21.24
C GLU A 264 9.75 19.50 21.61
N TRP A 265 9.45 18.26 21.25
CA TRP A 265 8.17 17.60 21.44
C TRP A 265 8.37 16.06 21.44
N SER A 266 7.34 15.30 21.75
CA SER A 266 7.43 13.82 21.86
C SER A 266 8.03 13.12 20.63
N GLY A 267 7.85 13.67 19.44
CA GLY A 267 8.29 13.05 18.19
C GLY A 267 7.44 11.90 17.70
N ASN A 268 6.34 11.54 18.40
CA ASN A 268 5.48 10.41 18.04
C ASN A 268 4.45 10.75 16.96
N VAL A 269 3.80 9.70 16.44
CA VAL A 269 2.82 9.79 15.35
C VAL A 269 1.58 10.60 15.75
N CYS A 270 1.10 10.48 17.00
CA CYS A 270 -0.08 11.18 17.49
C CYS A 270 0.13 12.69 17.50
N ASP A 271 1.18 13.16 18.16
CA ASP A 271 1.50 14.57 18.25
C ASP A 271 1.86 15.15 16.88
N PHE A 272 2.60 14.38 16.04
CA PHE A 272 2.89 14.80 14.67
C PHE A 272 1.62 15.05 13.88
N TYR A 273 0.67 14.13 13.93
CA TYR A 273 -0.60 14.27 13.23
C TYR A 273 -1.30 15.58 13.60
N PHE A 274 -1.53 15.83 14.88
CA PHE A 274 -2.26 17.02 15.33
C PHE A 274 -1.50 18.33 15.04
N ARG A 275 -0.18 18.34 15.24
CA ARG A 275 0.65 19.52 14.96
C ARG A 275 0.68 19.86 13.47
N VAL A 276 0.87 18.85 12.62
CA VAL A 276 0.90 19.06 11.16
C VAL A 276 -0.46 19.42 10.63
N TYR A 277 -1.53 18.75 11.07
CA TYR A 277 -2.89 19.09 10.65
C TYR A 277 -3.21 20.57 10.95
N ASN A 278 -2.93 21.03 12.14
CA ASN A 278 -3.15 22.43 12.52
C ASN A 278 -2.34 23.43 11.66
N LYS A 279 -1.11 23.07 11.26
CA LYS A 279 -0.31 23.89 10.34
C LYS A 279 -0.87 23.89 8.90
N ILE A 280 -1.33 22.75 8.42
CA ILE A 280 -1.89 22.61 7.07
C ILE A 280 -3.16 23.44 6.91
N ILE A 281 -4.07 23.38 7.90
CA ILE A 281 -5.39 24.05 7.79
C ILE A 281 -5.35 25.56 8.04
N LYS A 282 -4.26 26.09 8.60
CA LYS A 282 -4.16 27.50 9.02
C LYS A 282 -4.51 28.50 7.92
N ASP A 283 -4.15 28.20 6.67
CA ASP A 283 -4.35 29.08 5.52
C ASP A 283 -5.57 28.68 4.66
N ILE A 284 -6.36 27.69 5.11
CA ILE A 284 -7.54 27.26 4.37
C ILE A 284 -8.67 28.23 4.63
N LYS A 285 -9.15 28.89 3.57
CA LYS A 285 -10.32 29.76 3.64
C LYS A 285 -11.56 28.90 3.87
N VAL A 286 -12.23 29.12 4.99
CA VAL A 286 -13.52 28.49 5.32
C VAL A 286 -14.64 29.39 4.78
N PRO A 287 -15.41 28.94 3.76
CA PRO A 287 -16.58 29.68 3.32
C PRO A 287 -17.61 29.80 4.46
N PHE A 288 -18.20 30.97 4.64
CA PHE A 288 -19.27 31.14 5.60
C PHE A 288 -20.50 30.31 5.17
N LYS A 289 -20.77 29.23 5.89
CA LYS A 289 -21.92 28.36 5.64
C LYS A 289 -22.62 28.05 6.96
N MET A 290 -23.94 28.23 6.97
CA MET A 290 -24.80 27.88 8.10
C MET A 290 -25.63 26.65 7.76
N VAL A 291 -25.72 25.69 8.66
CA VAL A 291 -26.59 24.52 8.58
C VAL A 291 -27.31 24.38 9.92
N GLY A 292 -28.66 24.41 9.91
CA GLY A 292 -29.45 24.28 11.13
C GLY A 292 -29.22 25.40 12.17
N GLY A 293 -28.74 26.58 11.75
CA GLY A 293 -28.43 27.70 12.65
C GLY A 293 -27.02 27.71 13.21
N GLU A 294 -26.22 26.67 12.92
CA GLU A 294 -24.82 26.57 13.34
C GLU A 294 -23.85 26.82 12.17
N ARG A 295 -22.72 27.45 12.47
CA ARG A 295 -21.67 27.66 11.47
C ARG A 295 -20.91 26.35 11.22
N VAL A 296 -20.79 25.97 9.94
CA VAL A 296 -20.01 24.80 9.52
C VAL A 296 -18.59 25.24 9.21
N ASP A 297 -17.66 25.00 10.13
CA ASP A 297 -16.23 25.29 9.95
C ASP A 297 -15.47 24.09 9.35
N ASP A 298 -16.03 22.88 9.39
CA ASP A 298 -15.45 21.66 8.84
C ASP A 298 -15.89 21.43 7.39
N THR A 299 -15.07 21.87 6.47
CA THR A 299 -15.37 21.74 5.02
C THR A 299 -14.91 20.38 4.48
N PRO A 300 -15.39 19.93 3.29
CA PRO A 300 -14.87 18.73 2.61
C PRO A 300 -13.33 18.72 2.45
N VAL A 301 -12.73 19.92 2.29
CA VAL A 301 -11.26 20.05 2.21
C VAL A 301 -10.59 19.66 3.52
N HIS A 302 -11.14 20.09 4.66
CA HIS A 302 -10.61 19.71 5.99
C HIS A 302 -10.70 18.20 6.21
N LYS A 303 -11.82 17.58 5.84
CA LYS A 303 -12.02 16.13 5.93
C LYS A 303 -11.00 15.39 5.07
N ALA A 304 -10.84 15.79 3.81
CA ALA A 304 -9.86 15.19 2.91
C ALA A 304 -8.41 15.30 3.39
N LEU A 305 -8.04 16.43 3.98
CA LEU A 305 -6.69 16.62 4.51
C LEU A 305 -6.45 15.77 5.76
N ARG A 306 -7.43 15.65 6.66
CA ARG A 306 -7.35 14.74 7.80
C ARG A 306 -7.12 13.32 7.35
N GLU A 307 -7.92 12.86 6.42
CA GLU A 307 -7.84 11.50 5.89
C GLU A 307 -6.53 11.26 5.14
N ALA A 308 -6.12 12.16 4.25
CA ALA A 308 -4.87 12.02 3.50
C ALA A 308 -3.66 11.96 4.43
N LEU A 309 -3.62 12.79 5.48
CA LEU A 309 -2.56 12.80 6.47
C LEU A 309 -2.54 11.50 7.28
N ALA A 310 -3.71 11.05 7.77
CA ALA A 310 -3.84 9.79 8.49
C ALA A 310 -3.43 8.60 7.61
N ASN A 311 -3.91 8.53 6.38
CA ASN A 311 -3.57 7.46 5.44
C ASN A 311 -2.08 7.44 5.12
N CYS A 312 -1.41 8.58 5.03
CA CYS A 312 0.04 8.68 4.89
C CYS A 312 0.75 8.00 6.06
N LEU A 313 0.33 8.26 7.30
CA LEU A 313 0.91 7.68 8.51
C LEU A 313 0.55 6.20 8.69
N ILE A 314 -0.71 5.84 8.47
CA ILE A 314 -1.20 4.45 8.59
C ILE A 314 -0.52 3.50 7.60
N ASN A 315 -0.20 3.98 6.39
CA ASN A 315 0.39 3.14 5.35
C ASN A 315 1.93 3.23 5.27
N ALA A 316 2.58 3.99 6.15
CA ALA A 316 4.03 4.09 6.20
C ALA A 316 4.68 2.77 6.62
N ASP A 317 5.78 2.42 5.96
CA ASP A 317 6.65 1.31 6.35
C ASP A 317 7.70 1.83 7.35
N TYR A 318 7.38 1.79 8.64
CA TYR A 318 8.27 2.27 9.70
C TYR A 318 9.54 1.43 9.89
N HIS A 319 9.60 0.25 9.27
CA HIS A 319 10.84 -0.56 9.15
C HIS A 319 11.59 -0.31 7.83
N GLY A 320 11.10 0.63 7.01
CA GLY A 320 11.73 1.02 5.75
C GLY A 320 12.95 1.90 5.96
N LEU A 321 13.67 2.19 4.85
CA LEU A 321 14.89 3.00 4.89
C LEU A 321 14.66 4.52 4.83
N ARG A 322 13.43 4.98 4.86
CA ARG A 322 13.09 6.40 4.73
C ARG A 322 11.97 6.76 5.71
N GLY A 323 11.97 8.00 6.19
CA GLY A 323 10.90 8.54 7.01
C GLY A 323 9.68 9.02 6.22
N VAL A 324 8.66 9.47 6.93
CA VAL A 324 7.49 10.17 6.37
C VAL A 324 7.87 11.63 6.17
N VAL A 325 7.62 12.16 4.96
CA VAL A 325 7.90 13.55 4.62
C VAL A 325 6.65 14.22 4.08
N ILE A 326 6.28 15.33 4.70
CA ILE A 326 5.13 16.13 4.28
C ILE A 326 5.64 17.52 3.91
N ARG A 327 5.36 17.96 2.68
CA ARG A 327 5.76 19.28 2.19
C ARG A 327 4.53 20.09 1.81
N LYS A 328 4.39 21.26 2.39
CA LYS A 328 3.41 22.26 2.00
C LYS A 328 4.08 23.25 1.07
N GLU A 329 3.65 23.26 -0.17
CA GLU A 329 4.07 24.18 -1.22
C GLU A 329 2.96 25.21 -1.48
N PRO A 330 3.18 26.31 -2.22
CA PRO A 330 2.18 27.38 -2.39
C PRO A 330 0.83 26.89 -2.95
N ASP A 331 0.86 25.90 -3.82
CA ASP A 331 -0.32 25.41 -4.58
C ASP A 331 -0.67 23.94 -4.31
N LYS A 332 0.13 23.20 -3.54
CA LYS A 332 -0.08 21.78 -3.29
C LYS A 332 0.49 21.30 -1.95
N LEU A 333 -0.04 20.20 -1.49
CA LEU A 333 0.49 19.42 -0.37
C LEU A 333 1.04 18.09 -0.91
N VAL A 334 2.30 17.80 -0.61
CA VAL A 334 2.96 16.55 -0.97
C VAL A 334 3.11 15.69 0.28
N LEU A 335 2.49 14.51 0.27
CA LEU A 335 2.58 13.52 1.34
C LEU A 335 3.37 12.32 0.80
N ALA A 336 4.52 12.07 1.38
CA ALA A 336 5.39 10.95 0.99
C ALA A 336 5.65 10.05 2.20
N ASN A 337 5.31 8.79 2.07
CA ASN A 337 5.57 7.76 3.07
C ASN A 337 6.41 6.62 2.48
N PRO A 338 7.25 5.97 3.28
CA PRO A 338 7.99 4.80 2.85
C PRO A 338 7.07 3.60 2.63
N GLY A 339 7.47 2.71 1.72
CA GLY A 339 6.75 1.49 1.40
C GLY A 339 6.09 1.51 0.02
N TYR A 340 5.53 0.36 -0.36
CA TYR A 340 4.84 0.19 -1.65
C TYR A 340 3.33 0.18 -1.43
N VAL A 341 2.59 0.65 -2.44
CA VAL A 341 1.12 0.56 -2.46
C VAL A 341 0.71 -0.91 -2.52
N ARG A 342 0.03 -1.40 -1.49
CA ARG A 342 -0.37 -2.82 -1.37
C ARG A 342 -1.51 -3.20 -2.29
N THR A 343 -2.52 -2.34 -2.41
CA THR A 343 -3.73 -2.57 -3.23
C THR A 343 -3.55 -2.28 -4.72
N GLY A 344 -2.42 -1.68 -5.11
CA GLY A 344 -2.16 -1.20 -6.46
C GLY A 344 -2.76 0.18 -6.75
N LYS A 345 -2.14 0.91 -7.68
CA LYS A 345 -2.50 2.30 -8.01
C LYS A 345 -3.96 2.47 -8.49
N LYS A 346 -4.49 1.50 -9.23
CA LYS A 346 -5.87 1.56 -9.73
C LYS A 346 -6.87 1.44 -8.59
N GLN A 347 -6.70 0.44 -7.72
CA GLN A 347 -7.57 0.21 -6.57
C GLN A 347 -7.49 1.35 -5.56
N MET A 348 -6.28 1.87 -5.30
CA MET A 348 -6.08 3.06 -4.46
C MET A 348 -6.88 4.28 -4.97
N ARG A 349 -7.05 4.43 -6.30
CA ARG A 349 -7.84 5.51 -6.91
C ARG A 349 -9.35 5.25 -6.93
N LEU A 350 -9.75 3.98 -6.99
CA LEU A 350 -11.17 3.58 -7.03
C LEU A 350 -11.78 3.52 -5.62
N GLY A 351 -10.96 3.31 -4.58
CA GLY A 351 -11.44 3.08 -3.22
C GLY A 351 -12.10 1.71 -3.02
N GLY A 352 -12.74 1.50 -1.89
CA GLY A 352 -13.56 0.32 -1.59
C GLY A 352 -12.81 -0.92 -1.09
N GLU A 353 -11.49 -1.01 -1.26
CA GLU A 353 -10.65 -2.05 -0.65
C GLU A 353 -9.54 -1.42 0.16
N SER A 354 -9.48 -1.73 1.44
CA SER A 354 -8.46 -1.24 2.37
C SER A 354 -7.55 -2.39 2.81
N ASP A 355 -6.25 -2.29 2.52
CA ASP A 355 -5.21 -3.15 3.09
C ASP A 355 -4.15 -2.28 3.77
N PRO A 356 -4.46 -1.73 4.96
CA PRO A 356 -3.54 -0.84 5.67
C PRO A 356 -2.30 -1.61 6.12
N ARG A 357 -1.14 -0.95 6.03
CA ARG A 357 0.12 -1.52 6.50
C ARG A 357 0.13 -1.67 8.02
N ASN A 358 -0.47 -0.72 8.72
CA ASN A 358 -0.50 -0.64 10.19
C ASN A 358 -1.96 -0.64 10.67
N LYS A 359 -2.54 -1.85 10.85
CA LYS A 359 -3.96 -2.01 11.24
C LYS A 359 -4.26 -1.48 12.63
N ALA A 360 -3.32 -1.61 13.57
CA ALA A 360 -3.50 -1.10 14.92
C ALA A 360 -3.46 0.44 14.94
N LEU A 361 -2.56 1.08 14.19
CA LEU A 361 -2.58 2.54 13.99
C LEU A 361 -3.90 2.99 13.36
N MET A 362 -4.38 2.30 12.31
CA MET A 362 -5.66 2.63 11.69
C MET A 362 -6.81 2.58 12.70
N LYS A 363 -6.88 1.53 13.54
CA LYS A 363 -7.87 1.42 14.60
C LYS A 363 -7.83 2.63 15.54
N MET A 364 -6.64 3.07 15.95
CA MET A 364 -6.48 4.23 16.84
C MET A 364 -6.94 5.52 16.14
N PHE A 365 -6.58 5.76 14.89
CA PHE A 365 -7.07 6.92 14.15
C PHE A 365 -8.60 6.91 13.98
N ASN A 366 -9.21 5.76 13.72
CA ASN A 366 -10.67 5.62 13.60
C ASN A 366 -11.41 5.92 14.92
N LEU A 367 -10.81 5.60 16.07
CA LEU A 367 -11.42 5.91 17.37
C LEU A 367 -11.60 7.42 17.60
N ILE A 368 -10.77 8.24 16.99
CA ILE A 368 -10.88 9.71 17.03
C ILE A 368 -11.46 10.30 15.73
N ASN A 369 -12.29 9.51 15.02
CA ASN A 369 -12.97 9.88 13.78
C ASN A 369 -12.04 10.41 12.68
N ILE A 370 -10.88 9.79 12.55
CA ILE A 370 -9.89 10.11 11.52
C ILE A 370 -9.62 8.82 10.74
N GLY A 371 -9.97 8.78 9.44
CA GLY A 371 -9.63 7.66 8.54
C GLY A 371 -10.79 6.77 8.07
N GLU A 372 -12.05 7.16 8.23
CA GLU A 372 -13.24 6.37 7.83
C GLU A 372 -13.95 6.88 6.55
N LEU A 373 -13.39 7.78 5.79
CA LEU A 373 -14.06 8.29 4.59
C LEU A 373 -13.51 7.64 3.33
N ASP A 374 -14.42 7.06 2.54
CA ASP A 374 -14.15 6.65 1.16
C ASP A 374 -13.79 7.88 0.33
N LEU A 375 -12.50 8.12 0.10
CA LEU A 375 -11.98 9.23 -0.71
C LEU A 375 -12.62 9.34 -2.11
N CYS A 376 -13.30 8.29 -2.57
CA CYS A 376 -13.84 8.22 -3.92
C CYS A 376 -15.27 8.74 -4.09
N GLN A 377 -16.06 8.89 -3.02
CA GLN A 377 -17.46 9.34 -3.17
C GLN A 377 -17.61 10.86 -3.20
N ASP A 378 -16.70 11.64 -2.60
CA ASP A 378 -16.88 13.09 -2.43
C ASP A 378 -16.04 13.98 -3.38
N PHE A 379 -15.08 13.44 -4.11
CA PHE A 379 -14.21 14.21 -5.01
C PHE A 379 -14.46 13.91 -6.49
N GLY A 380 -15.54 14.46 -7.04
CA GLY A 380 -15.66 14.63 -8.48
C GLY A 380 -14.43 15.34 -9.06
N HIS A 381 -13.53 14.57 -9.67
CA HIS A 381 -12.47 15.01 -10.60
C HIS A 381 -11.48 16.12 -10.19
N LYS A 382 -11.18 16.35 -8.90
CA LYS A 382 -10.02 17.17 -8.54
C LYS A 382 -8.81 16.28 -8.28
N LYS A 383 -7.81 16.39 -9.16
CA LYS A 383 -6.56 15.63 -9.14
C LYS A 383 -5.81 15.87 -7.82
N LEU A 384 -5.84 14.89 -6.92
CA LEU A 384 -4.80 14.73 -5.92
C LEU A 384 -3.58 14.10 -6.63
N ASN A 385 -2.52 14.86 -6.81
CA ASN A 385 -1.29 14.35 -7.41
C ASN A 385 -0.49 13.62 -6.34
N TYR A 386 -0.58 12.30 -6.33
CA TYR A 386 0.33 11.47 -5.54
C TYR A 386 1.60 11.22 -6.36
N SER A 387 2.73 11.76 -5.97
CA SER A 387 4.03 11.35 -6.50
C SER A 387 4.58 10.20 -5.65
N LEU A 388 4.71 9.03 -6.24
CA LEU A 388 5.43 7.92 -5.62
C LEU A 388 6.93 8.08 -5.90
N PRO A 389 7.81 7.82 -4.92
CA PRO A 389 9.22 7.72 -5.21
C PRO A 389 9.48 6.54 -6.15
N THR A 390 10.19 6.83 -7.23
CA THR A 390 10.75 5.86 -8.18
C THR A 390 11.80 4.97 -7.53
#